data_c8a546f9a0c868a83d5e392d702c1afc
#
_entry.id   c8a546f9a0c868a83d5e392d702c1afc
#
_cell.length_a   1.000
_cell.length_b   1.000
_cell.length_c   1.000
_cell.angle_alpha   90.00
_cell.angle_beta   90.00
_cell.angle_gamma   90.00
#
_symmetry.space_group_name_H-M   'P 1'
#
loop_
_entity.id
_entity.type
_entity.pdbx_description
1 polymer ?
#
loop_
_entity_poly.entity_id
_entity_poly.type
_entity_poly.pdbx_seq_one_letter_code
_entity_poly.pdbx_strand_id
1 'polypeptide(L)'
;MDGWRVPGYSEMRVLGEGAQGRVVLARHDATGRPAAIKYLAPSLAGDPEFRERFRAEADLLSRLRNPYVAQMFGLVETPDGAAIVMEAVDGAPLKSVLAERGPLAPEAALAVLKGSLLGLAAAHGLGIVHRDYKPANVIVRGDGLSKLIDFGVAVDAGATGRSGTPVYMAPEQWRDEPASPATDVYAAACVFYECVTGRRPYTAETQEGLMGRHLTAPIPVGDVPGPLRPLIERGMAKNPWDRPMGAAAFVSELESVAAGAYGPDWEGRGVRTLAGAAAALSMLFPLSA
;
A
#
# COMPACT_ATOMS: atom_id res chain seq x y z
N MET A 1 10.00 -28.35 7.83
CA MET A 1 8.91 -28.79 6.94
C MET A 1 9.16 -28.14 5.60
N ASP A 2 9.56 -28.90 4.59
CA ASP A 2 9.63 -28.40 3.21
C ASP A 2 8.20 -28.14 2.75
N GLY A 3 7.79 -26.89 2.86
CA GLY A 3 6.48 -26.46 2.41
C GLY A 3 6.38 -26.50 0.87
N TRP A 4 5.16 -26.63 0.36
CA TRP A 4 4.87 -26.51 -1.06
C TRP A 4 5.51 -25.25 -1.67
N ARG A 5 6.04 -25.36 -2.89
CA ARG A 5 6.69 -24.29 -3.65
C ARG A 5 6.06 -24.15 -5.02
N VAL A 6 6.04 -22.93 -5.54
CA VAL A 6 5.54 -22.66 -6.89
C VAL A 6 6.49 -23.30 -7.92
N PRO A 7 6.00 -24.21 -8.79
CA PRO A 7 6.83 -24.82 -9.83
C PRO A 7 7.41 -23.79 -10.79
N GLY A 8 8.65 -24.01 -11.25
CA GLY A 8 9.34 -23.12 -12.21
C GLY A 8 9.96 -21.88 -11.59
N TYR A 9 10.02 -21.81 -10.24
CA TYR A 9 10.67 -20.74 -9.51
C TYR A 9 11.58 -21.27 -8.42
N SER A 10 12.78 -20.72 -8.37
CA SER A 10 13.75 -20.97 -7.29
C SER A 10 13.67 -19.85 -6.25
N GLU A 11 13.29 -20.18 -5.01
CA GLU A 11 13.26 -19.22 -3.90
C GLU A 11 14.68 -18.77 -3.52
N MET A 12 14.86 -17.47 -3.34
CA MET A 12 16.16 -16.87 -2.99
C MET A 12 16.19 -16.45 -1.51
N ARG A 13 15.18 -15.69 -1.08
CA ARG A 13 15.08 -15.20 0.33
C ARG A 13 13.66 -14.84 0.70
N VAL A 14 13.37 -14.88 2.00
CA VAL A 14 12.11 -14.38 2.56
C VAL A 14 12.13 -12.85 2.58
N LEU A 15 11.08 -12.21 2.05
CA LEU A 15 10.87 -10.78 2.07
C LEU A 15 9.99 -10.34 3.25
N GLY A 16 9.08 -11.22 3.67
CA GLY A 16 8.20 -10.97 4.81
C GLY A 16 7.36 -12.21 5.16
N GLU A 17 6.93 -12.26 6.41
CA GLU A 17 6.05 -13.31 6.93
C GLU A 17 5.03 -12.70 7.88
N GLY A 18 3.79 -13.16 7.84
CA GLY A 18 2.71 -12.65 8.66
C GLY A 18 1.46 -13.52 8.62
N ALA A 19 0.37 -13.03 9.21
CA ALA A 19 -0.88 -13.77 9.33
C ALA A 19 -1.50 -14.19 7.97
N GLN A 20 -1.25 -13.44 6.90
CA GLN A 20 -1.76 -13.74 5.56
C GLN A 20 -0.90 -14.75 4.80
N GLY A 21 0.29 -15.07 5.30
CA GLY A 21 1.24 -15.98 4.67
C GLY A 21 2.66 -15.42 4.58
N ARG A 22 3.44 -15.96 3.67
CA ARG A 22 4.86 -15.68 3.48
C ARG A 22 5.11 -15.09 2.10
N VAL A 23 5.92 -14.04 2.00
CA VAL A 23 6.39 -13.47 0.72
C VAL A 23 7.87 -13.78 0.55
N VAL A 24 8.24 -14.30 -0.61
CA VAL A 24 9.63 -14.59 -0.95
C VAL A 24 10.05 -13.90 -2.23
N LEU A 25 11.33 -13.52 -2.30
CA LEU A 25 11.99 -13.24 -3.56
C LEU A 25 12.34 -14.57 -4.21
N ALA A 26 12.00 -14.74 -5.47
CA ALA A 26 12.29 -15.92 -6.25
C ALA A 26 12.84 -15.53 -7.63
N ARG A 27 13.45 -16.49 -8.32
CA ARG A 27 13.90 -16.36 -9.70
C ARG A 27 13.13 -17.35 -10.56
N HIS A 28 12.59 -16.89 -11.68
CA HIS A 28 11.94 -17.76 -12.66
C HIS A 28 13.00 -18.61 -13.36
N ASP A 29 12.92 -19.92 -13.27
CA ASP A 29 14.00 -20.85 -13.65
C ASP A 29 14.38 -20.76 -15.14
N ALA A 30 13.38 -20.61 -16.03
CA ALA A 30 13.61 -20.56 -17.47
C ALA A 30 14.16 -19.21 -17.96
N THR A 31 13.86 -18.08 -17.29
CA THR A 31 14.21 -16.73 -17.78
C THR A 31 15.22 -16.01 -16.91
N GLY A 32 15.48 -16.52 -15.70
CA GLY A 32 16.32 -15.87 -14.69
C GLY A 32 15.72 -14.57 -14.10
N ARG A 33 14.50 -14.20 -14.49
CA ARG A 33 13.89 -12.94 -14.02
C ARG A 33 13.45 -13.04 -12.56
N PRO A 34 13.68 -11.99 -11.75
CA PRO A 34 13.19 -11.96 -10.38
C PRO A 34 11.67 -11.82 -10.33
N ALA A 35 11.06 -12.46 -9.34
CA ALA A 35 9.64 -12.35 -9.00
C ALA A 35 9.47 -12.35 -7.49
N ALA A 36 8.40 -11.74 -7.00
CA ALA A 36 7.92 -11.91 -5.64
C ALA A 36 6.80 -12.95 -5.63
N ILE A 37 6.86 -13.89 -4.70
CA ILE A 37 5.84 -14.95 -4.56
C ILE A 37 5.22 -14.81 -3.17
N LYS A 38 3.92 -14.52 -3.12
CA LYS A 38 3.14 -14.49 -1.88
C LYS A 38 2.40 -15.81 -1.72
N TYR A 39 2.88 -16.64 -0.81
CA TYR A 39 2.20 -17.88 -0.40
C TYR A 39 1.08 -17.55 0.57
N LEU A 40 -0.11 -18.06 0.31
CA LEU A 40 -1.24 -17.91 1.23
C LEU A 40 -1.08 -18.79 2.47
N ALA A 41 -1.53 -18.28 3.60
CA ALA A 41 -1.62 -19.07 4.82
C ALA A 41 -2.57 -20.28 4.60
N PRO A 42 -2.24 -21.48 5.13
CA PRO A 42 -3.07 -22.68 4.94
C PRO A 42 -4.51 -22.52 5.41
N SER A 43 -4.74 -21.71 6.47
CA SER A 43 -6.07 -21.38 6.97
C SER A 43 -6.95 -20.65 5.94
N LEU A 44 -6.34 -19.86 5.05
CA LEU A 44 -7.02 -19.14 3.98
C LEU A 44 -7.21 -20.02 2.74
N ALA A 45 -6.22 -20.85 2.43
CA ALA A 45 -6.27 -21.75 1.28
C ALA A 45 -7.33 -22.86 1.41
N GLY A 46 -7.78 -23.17 2.64
CA GLY A 46 -8.77 -24.23 2.93
C GLY A 46 -10.24 -23.81 2.74
N ASP A 47 -10.54 -22.51 2.64
CA ASP A 47 -11.92 -22.01 2.50
C ASP A 47 -12.31 -21.87 1.01
N PRO A 48 -13.32 -22.65 0.51
CA PRO A 48 -13.71 -22.60 -0.90
C PRO A 48 -14.28 -21.26 -1.34
N GLU A 49 -15.07 -20.59 -0.50
CA GLU A 49 -15.69 -19.30 -0.79
C GLU A 49 -14.64 -18.18 -0.87
N PHE A 50 -13.65 -18.25 0.04
CA PHE A 50 -12.50 -17.39 -0.03
C PHE A 50 -11.70 -17.60 -1.32
N ARG A 51 -11.44 -18.85 -1.71
CA ARG A 51 -10.68 -19.17 -2.93
C ARG A 51 -11.36 -18.64 -4.19
N GLU A 52 -12.68 -18.71 -4.27
CA GLU A 52 -13.42 -18.19 -5.44
C GLU A 52 -13.31 -16.67 -5.54
N ARG A 53 -13.51 -15.95 -4.45
CA ARG A 53 -13.34 -14.49 -4.40
C ARG A 53 -11.89 -14.10 -4.70
N PHE A 54 -10.94 -14.79 -4.12
CA PHE A 54 -9.51 -14.59 -4.33
C PHE A 54 -9.11 -14.76 -5.81
N ARG A 55 -9.64 -15.79 -6.50
CA ARG A 55 -9.41 -15.99 -7.95
C ARG A 55 -9.97 -14.84 -8.77
N ALA A 56 -11.21 -14.43 -8.49
CA ALA A 56 -11.85 -13.34 -9.23
C ALA A 56 -11.05 -12.03 -9.10
N GLU A 57 -10.61 -11.70 -7.89
CA GLU A 57 -9.80 -10.49 -7.64
C GLU A 57 -8.39 -10.60 -8.25
N ALA A 58 -7.77 -11.77 -8.17
CA ALA A 58 -6.49 -12.07 -8.81
C ALA A 58 -6.55 -11.94 -10.35
N ASP A 59 -7.64 -12.40 -10.97
CA ASP A 59 -7.84 -12.25 -12.42
C ASP A 59 -7.93 -10.77 -12.82
N LEU A 60 -8.68 -9.96 -12.08
CA LEU A 60 -8.76 -8.51 -12.32
C LEU A 60 -7.40 -7.83 -12.15
N LEU A 61 -6.68 -8.13 -11.06
CA LEU A 61 -5.34 -7.57 -10.80
C LEU A 61 -4.32 -8.00 -11.85
N SER A 62 -4.44 -9.21 -12.41
CA SER A 62 -3.54 -9.68 -13.47
C SER A 62 -3.65 -8.86 -14.75
N ARG A 63 -4.79 -8.19 -14.97
CA ARG A 63 -5.06 -7.31 -16.13
C ARG A 63 -4.60 -5.86 -15.90
N LEU A 64 -4.36 -5.49 -14.63
CA LEU A 64 -3.94 -4.14 -14.29
C LEU A 64 -2.51 -3.91 -14.78
N ARG A 65 -2.34 -2.95 -15.69
CA ARG A 65 -1.06 -2.46 -16.19
C ARG A 65 -0.92 -1.00 -15.85
N ASN A 66 -0.16 -0.70 -14.82
CA ASN A 66 0.03 0.67 -14.34
C ASN A 66 1.45 0.85 -13.77
N PRO A 67 2.17 1.93 -14.08
CA PRO A 67 3.53 2.15 -13.59
C PRO A 67 3.63 2.28 -12.07
N TYR A 68 2.52 2.62 -11.40
CA TYR A 68 2.45 2.80 -9.94
C TYR A 68 1.93 1.56 -9.20
N VAL A 69 1.73 0.43 -9.88
CA VAL A 69 1.29 -0.84 -9.28
C VAL A 69 2.22 -1.96 -9.70
N ALA A 70 2.65 -2.79 -8.75
CA ALA A 70 3.41 -3.99 -9.05
C ALA A 70 2.56 -4.94 -9.89
N GLN A 71 3.13 -5.38 -11.03
CA GLN A 71 2.44 -6.24 -11.97
C GLN A 71 2.18 -7.61 -11.34
N MET A 72 0.94 -8.05 -11.29
CA MET A 72 0.62 -9.43 -11.00
C MET A 72 0.82 -10.29 -12.25
N PHE A 73 1.60 -11.36 -12.14
CA PHE A 73 1.87 -12.28 -13.24
C PHE A 73 0.88 -13.44 -13.28
N GLY A 74 0.38 -13.87 -12.12
CA GLY A 74 -0.63 -14.91 -12.05
C GLY A 74 -0.84 -15.47 -10.64
N LEU A 75 -1.86 -16.30 -10.55
CA LEU A 75 -2.20 -17.14 -9.41
C LEU A 75 -1.82 -18.58 -9.71
N VAL A 76 -1.16 -19.23 -8.78
CA VAL A 76 -0.84 -20.65 -8.84
C VAL A 76 -1.58 -21.36 -7.71
N GLU A 77 -2.41 -22.34 -8.06
CA GLU A 77 -3.14 -23.15 -7.10
C GLU A 77 -2.91 -24.63 -7.34
N THR A 78 -2.71 -25.36 -6.25
CA THR A 78 -2.61 -26.81 -6.20
C THR A 78 -3.40 -27.33 -5.01
N PRO A 79 -3.60 -28.65 -4.86
CA PRO A 79 -4.16 -29.21 -3.64
C PRO A 79 -3.36 -28.85 -2.37
N ASP A 80 -2.05 -28.61 -2.52
CA ASP A 80 -1.12 -28.40 -1.41
C ASP A 80 -0.99 -26.91 -1.01
N GLY A 81 -1.46 -25.97 -1.85
CA GLY A 81 -1.38 -24.53 -1.53
C GLY A 81 -1.77 -23.59 -2.67
N ALA A 82 -1.79 -22.30 -2.35
CA ALA A 82 -2.02 -21.25 -3.31
C ALA A 82 -0.99 -20.12 -3.14
N ALA A 83 -0.58 -19.50 -4.24
CA ALA A 83 0.36 -18.40 -4.23
C ALA A 83 0.11 -17.41 -5.38
N ILE A 84 0.37 -16.13 -5.12
CA ILE A 84 0.42 -15.08 -6.13
C ILE A 84 1.87 -14.89 -6.58
N VAL A 85 2.09 -14.89 -7.89
CA VAL A 85 3.37 -14.51 -8.50
C VAL A 85 3.25 -13.09 -9.04
N MET A 86 4.15 -12.20 -8.64
CA MET A 86 4.10 -10.80 -9.01
C MET A 86 5.49 -10.21 -9.28
N GLU A 87 5.53 -9.00 -9.79
CA GLU A 87 6.73 -8.21 -9.99
C GLU A 87 7.50 -8.05 -8.67
N ALA A 88 8.77 -8.43 -8.68
CA ALA A 88 9.70 -8.04 -7.64
C ALA A 88 10.13 -6.59 -7.91
N VAL A 89 9.58 -5.64 -7.14
CA VAL A 89 9.86 -4.21 -7.31
C VAL A 89 11.19 -3.89 -6.66
N ASP A 90 12.13 -3.35 -7.45
CA ASP A 90 13.43 -2.88 -6.94
C ASP A 90 13.26 -1.52 -6.25
N GLY A 91 13.66 -1.45 -4.98
CA GLY A 91 13.51 -0.25 -4.15
C GLY A 91 13.42 -0.55 -2.66
N ALA A 92 13.15 0.48 -1.89
CA ALA A 92 12.99 0.42 -0.44
C ALA A 92 11.52 0.58 -0.03
N PRO A 93 10.99 -0.23 0.91
CA PRO A 93 9.68 0.03 1.49
C PRO A 93 9.63 1.44 2.10
N LEU A 94 8.54 2.18 1.86
CA LEU A 94 8.33 3.51 2.44
C LEU A 94 8.43 3.48 3.97
N LYS A 95 8.00 2.38 4.60
CA LYS A 95 8.19 2.15 6.04
C LYS A 95 9.65 2.25 6.46
N SER A 96 10.57 1.67 5.67
CA SER A 96 12.01 1.72 5.95
C SER A 96 12.58 3.11 5.68
N VAL A 97 12.09 3.80 4.64
CA VAL A 97 12.47 5.19 4.35
C VAL A 97 12.11 6.11 5.51
N LEU A 98 10.88 5.99 6.03
CA LEU A 98 10.41 6.79 7.17
C LEU A 98 11.16 6.46 8.47
N ALA A 99 11.48 5.19 8.70
CA ALA A 99 12.23 4.77 9.89
C ALA A 99 13.66 5.32 9.91
N GLU A 100 14.31 5.37 8.75
CA GLU A 100 15.71 5.83 8.61
C GLU A 100 15.82 7.36 8.53
N ARG A 101 14.91 8.01 7.82
CA ARG A 101 14.99 9.43 7.49
C ARG A 101 14.13 10.33 8.37
N GLY A 102 13.14 9.75 9.08
CA GLY A 102 12.10 10.54 9.73
C GLY A 102 11.13 11.17 8.72
N PRO A 103 10.57 12.35 9.03
CA PRO A 103 9.63 13.02 8.15
C PRO A 103 10.29 13.41 6.81
N LEU A 104 9.51 13.31 5.74
CA LEU A 104 9.93 13.69 4.40
C LEU A 104 9.72 15.19 4.15
N ALA A 105 10.54 15.76 3.26
CA ALA A 105 10.24 17.07 2.71
C ALA A 105 8.86 17.08 2.05
N PRO A 106 8.10 18.20 2.11
CA PRO A 106 6.73 18.29 1.60
C PRO A 106 6.57 17.77 0.16
N GLU A 107 7.44 18.13 -0.76
CA GLU A 107 7.37 17.71 -2.15
C GLU A 107 7.63 16.21 -2.31
N ALA A 108 8.51 15.63 -1.49
CA ALA A 108 8.75 14.19 -1.48
C ALA A 108 7.52 13.41 -0.96
N ALA A 109 6.89 13.88 0.12
CA ALA A 109 5.67 13.30 0.64
C ALA A 109 4.51 13.41 -0.36
N LEU A 110 4.37 14.54 -1.04
CA LEU A 110 3.39 14.75 -2.11
C LEU A 110 3.63 13.81 -3.30
N ALA A 111 4.89 13.58 -3.70
CA ALA A 111 5.22 12.65 -4.78
C ALA A 111 4.86 11.20 -4.42
N VAL A 112 5.09 10.76 -3.17
CA VAL A 112 4.63 9.46 -2.67
C VAL A 112 3.11 9.37 -2.71
N LEU A 113 2.40 10.38 -2.19
CA LEU A 113 0.94 10.40 -2.17
C LEU A 113 0.39 10.35 -3.61
N LYS A 114 0.91 11.17 -4.53
CA LYS A 114 0.47 11.19 -5.94
C LYS A 114 0.65 9.82 -6.59
N GLY A 115 1.83 9.22 -6.50
CA GLY A 115 2.09 7.89 -7.08
C GLY A 115 1.15 6.83 -6.50
N SER A 116 0.91 6.84 -5.19
CA SER A 116 -0.03 5.94 -4.53
C SER A 116 -1.47 6.15 -5.02
N LEU A 117 -1.93 7.40 -5.10
CA LEU A 117 -3.28 7.72 -5.58
C LEU A 117 -3.48 7.33 -7.04
N LEU A 118 -2.47 7.48 -7.91
CA LEU A 118 -2.52 7.03 -9.30
C LEU A 118 -2.63 5.51 -9.42
N GLY A 119 -1.90 4.77 -8.57
CA GLY A 119 -2.01 3.32 -8.48
C GLY A 119 -3.38 2.86 -7.95
N LEU A 120 -3.87 3.48 -6.88
CA LEU A 120 -5.20 3.22 -6.32
C LEU A 120 -6.31 3.53 -7.31
N ALA A 121 -6.24 4.67 -8.02
CA ALA A 121 -7.23 5.05 -9.03
C ALA A 121 -7.32 4.02 -10.17
N ALA A 122 -6.18 3.46 -10.59
CA ALA A 122 -6.16 2.43 -11.62
C ALA A 122 -6.85 1.13 -11.15
N ALA A 123 -6.65 0.73 -9.89
CA ALA A 123 -7.34 -0.41 -9.28
C ALA A 123 -8.84 -0.15 -9.08
N HIS A 124 -9.20 1.04 -8.59
CA HIS A 124 -10.59 1.46 -8.42
C HIS A 124 -11.37 1.43 -9.75
N GLY A 125 -10.71 1.79 -10.87
CA GLY A 125 -11.29 1.68 -12.21
C GLY A 125 -11.67 0.25 -12.63
N LEU A 126 -11.09 -0.77 -11.98
CA LEU A 126 -11.43 -2.19 -12.14
C LEU A 126 -12.37 -2.72 -11.04
N GLY A 127 -12.86 -1.84 -10.17
CA GLY A 127 -13.70 -2.21 -9.03
C GLY A 127 -12.93 -2.82 -7.84
N ILE A 128 -11.59 -2.69 -7.82
CA ILE A 128 -10.73 -3.24 -6.77
C ILE A 128 -10.41 -2.15 -5.75
N VAL A 129 -10.69 -2.41 -4.47
CA VAL A 129 -10.32 -1.58 -3.33
C VAL A 129 -9.15 -2.23 -2.61
N HIS A 130 -8.12 -1.45 -2.23
CA HIS A 130 -6.89 -2.00 -1.62
C HIS A 130 -7.10 -2.49 -0.19
N ARG A 131 -7.88 -1.79 0.63
CA ARG A 131 -8.30 -2.12 2.00
C ARG A 131 -7.21 -2.17 3.07
N ASP A 132 -5.95 -2.34 2.70
CA ASP A 132 -4.79 -2.37 3.63
C ASP A 132 -3.64 -1.50 3.12
N TYR A 133 -3.96 -0.27 2.66
CA TYR A 133 -2.93 0.68 2.25
C TYR A 133 -2.12 1.16 3.46
N LYS A 134 -0.79 1.01 3.38
CA LYS A 134 0.17 1.34 4.45
C LYS A 134 1.58 1.55 3.91
N PRO A 135 2.51 2.16 4.67
CA PRO A 135 3.89 2.39 4.21
C PRO A 135 4.67 1.12 3.84
N ALA A 136 4.32 -0.03 4.42
CA ALA A 136 4.95 -1.31 4.06
C ALA A 136 4.56 -1.80 2.66
N ASN A 137 3.41 -1.36 2.14
CA ASN A 137 2.87 -1.74 0.83
C ASN A 137 3.19 -0.72 -0.27
N VAL A 138 4.09 0.23 0.00
CA VAL A 138 4.60 1.22 -0.95
C VAL A 138 6.10 1.02 -1.09
N ILE A 139 6.59 0.74 -2.29
CA ILE A 139 8.03 0.66 -2.59
C ILE A 139 8.47 1.94 -3.28
N VAL A 140 9.44 2.63 -2.69
CA VAL A 140 10.13 3.76 -3.32
C VAL A 140 11.30 3.21 -4.12
N ARG A 141 11.26 3.41 -5.44
CA ARG A 141 12.26 2.92 -6.38
C ARG A 141 13.49 3.82 -6.43
N GLY A 142 14.59 3.31 -7.00
CA GLY A 142 15.82 4.06 -7.19
C GLY A 142 15.68 5.30 -8.10
N ASP A 143 14.65 5.36 -8.96
CA ASP A 143 14.29 6.52 -9.77
C ASP A 143 13.41 7.55 -9.01
N GLY A 144 13.06 7.27 -7.76
CA GLY A 144 12.22 8.12 -6.90
C GLY A 144 10.71 7.94 -7.11
N LEU A 145 10.29 7.11 -8.05
CA LEU A 145 8.87 6.78 -8.19
C LEU A 145 8.46 5.75 -7.13
N SER A 146 7.20 5.81 -6.72
CA SER A 146 6.64 4.81 -5.81
C SER A 146 5.74 3.82 -6.56
N LYS A 147 5.76 2.55 -6.10
CA LYS A 147 4.86 1.50 -6.58
C LYS A 147 4.10 0.87 -5.42
N LEU A 148 2.81 0.65 -5.63
CA LEU A 148 1.99 -0.15 -4.72
C LEU A 148 2.28 -1.62 -4.93
N ILE A 149 2.38 -2.34 -3.83
CA ILE A 149 2.45 -3.79 -3.77
C ILE A 149 1.32 -4.32 -2.89
N ASP A 150 0.99 -5.57 -3.07
CA ASP A 150 0.15 -6.33 -2.14
C ASP A 150 -1.26 -5.74 -1.93
N PHE A 151 -2.06 -5.65 -3.01
CA PHE A 151 -3.50 -5.41 -2.87
C PHE A 151 -4.10 -6.50 -1.97
N GLY A 152 -5.01 -6.09 -1.08
CA GLY A 152 -5.55 -6.94 -0.02
C GLY A 152 -6.44 -8.09 -0.48
N VAL A 153 -6.05 -8.80 -1.54
CA VAL A 153 -6.76 -9.96 -2.12
C VAL A 153 -7.10 -11.04 -1.07
N ALA A 154 -6.37 -11.04 0.05
CA ALA A 154 -6.56 -12.03 1.12
C ALA A 154 -7.33 -11.49 2.34
N VAL A 155 -7.87 -10.29 2.29
CA VAL A 155 -8.33 -9.58 3.49
C VAL A 155 -9.77 -9.88 3.88
N ASP A 156 -10.62 -10.38 2.97
CA ASP A 156 -12.04 -10.72 3.22
C ASP A 156 -12.29 -12.18 3.62
N ALA A 157 -11.26 -12.93 3.98
CA ALA A 157 -11.42 -14.33 4.33
C ALA A 157 -12.02 -14.53 5.73
N GLY A 158 -13.34 -14.54 5.81
CA GLY A 158 -14.09 -15.30 6.83
C GLY A 158 -13.90 -14.98 8.31
N ALA A 159 -13.03 -14.07 8.67
CA ALA A 159 -12.97 -13.54 10.01
C ALA A 159 -13.99 -12.41 10.10
N THR A 160 -15.01 -12.61 10.90
CA THR A 160 -15.83 -11.52 11.45
C THR A 160 -14.89 -10.44 11.96
N GLY A 161 -14.75 -9.37 11.24
CA GLY A 161 -14.00 -8.22 11.75
C GLY A 161 -12.91 -7.72 10.83
N ARG A 162 -12.64 -6.63 11.00
CA ARG A 162 -11.66 -5.57 10.74
C ARG A 162 -10.47 -6.03 9.93
N SER A 163 -10.62 -5.89 8.64
CA SER A 163 -9.59 -6.09 7.65
C SER A 163 -8.73 -4.83 7.52
N GLY A 164 -7.42 -4.96 7.60
CA GLY A 164 -6.47 -3.86 7.45
C GLY A 164 -5.50 -3.69 8.62
N THR A 165 -4.62 -2.73 8.50
CA THR A 165 -3.67 -2.38 9.55
C THR A 165 -4.28 -1.31 10.46
N PRO A 166 -4.56 -1.59 11.75
CA PRO A 166 -5.38 -0.75 12.64
C PRO A 166 -5.05 0.74 12.61
N VAL A 167 -3.77 1.10 12.56
CA VAL A 167 -3.31 2.50 12.61
C VAL A 167 -3.61 3.33 11.35
N TYR A 168 -4.11 2.72 10.28
CA TYR A 168 -4.50 3.37 9.03
C TYR A 168 -5.94 3.04 8.62
N MET A 169 -6.66 2.23 9.41
CA MET A 169 -8.04 1.82 9.12
C MET A 169 -8.98 3.00 9.11
N ALA A 170 -9.82 3.06 8.09
CA ALA A 170 -10.85 4.07 7.98
C ALA A 170 -12.01 3.84 8.98
N PRO A 171 -12.75 4.89 9.38
CA PRO A 171 -13.88 4.78 10.31
C PRO A 171 -14.90 3.71 9.94
N GLU A 172 -15.23 3.56 8.65
CA GLU A 172 -16.15 2.54 8.15
C GLU A 172 -15.61 1.11 8.35
N GLN A 173 -14.30 0.88 8.21
CA GLN A 173 -13.70 -0.43 8.48
C GLN A 173 -13.81 -0.79 9.97
N TRP A 174 -13.71 0.20 10.87
CA TRP A 174 -13.91 0.01 12.30
C TRP A 174 -15.36 -0.31 12.67
N ARG A 175 -16.33 0.04 11.81
CA ARG A 175 -17.77 -0.25 11.98
C ARG A 175 -18.21 -1.51 11.24
N ASP A 176 -17.27 -2.25 10.63
CA ASP A 176 -17.56 -3.41 9.77
C ASP A 176 -18.49 -3.05 8.58
N GLU A 177 -18.42 -1.78 8.12
CA GLU A 177 -19.12 -1.29 6.93
C GLU A 177 -18.32 -1.63 5.66
N PRO A 178 -18.97 -1.74 4.49
CA PRO A 178 -18.29 -2.06 3.24
C PRO A 178 -17.19 -1.06 2.88
N ALA A 179 -16.02 -1.58 2.53
CA ALA A 179 -14.92 -0.75 2.02
C ALA A 179 -15.24 -0.22 0.62
N SER A 180 -14.79 0.99 0.34
CA SER A 180 -14.98 1.69 -0.93
C SER A 180 -13.68 2.40 -1.35
N PRO A 181 -13.60 3.01 -2.54
CA PRO A 181 -12.48 3.87 -2.91
C PRO A 181 -12.15 4.96 -1.89
N ALA A 182 -13.16 5.47 -1.16
CA ALA A 182 -12.95 6.45 -0.09
C ALA A 182 -12.23 5.86 1.14
N THR A 183 -12.29 4.55 1.35
CA THR A 183 -11.53 3.83 2.40
C THR A 183 -10.03 3.94 2.14
N ASP A 184 -9.60 3.71 0.90
CA ASP A 184 -8.20 3.82 0.50
C ASP A 184 -7.71 5.27 0.55
N VAL A 185 -8.57 6.24 0.20
CA VAL A 185 -8.26 7.68 0.32
C VAL A 185 -7.95 8.05 1.77
N TYR A 186 -8.74 7.55 2.74
CA TYR A 186 -8.48 7.78 4.16
C TYR A 186 -7.12 7.21 4.60
N ALA A 187 -6.85 5.97 4.24
CA ALA A 187 -5.59 5.31 4.57
C ALA A 187 -4.39 6.05 3.92
N ALA A 188 -4.54 6.49 2.66
CA ALA A 188 -3.52 7.27 1.96
C ALA A 188 -3.25 8.62 2.64
N ALA A 189 -4.30 9.31 3.12
CA ALA A 189 -4.16 10.55 3.88
C ALA A 189 -3.49 10.31 5.26
N CYS A 190 -3.78 9.20 5.94
CA CYS A 190 -3.08 8.82 7.18
C CYS A 190 -1.59 8.58 6.94
N VAL A 191 -1.22 7.87 5.87
CA VAL A 191 0.18 7.65 5.48
C VAL A 191 0.85 8.97 5.07
N PHE A 192 0.15 9.82 4.34
CA PHE A 192 0.65 11.15 3.99
C PHE A 192 0.93 12.01 5.21
N TYR A 193 0.02 11.99 6.21
CA TYR A 193 0.28 12.61 7.50
C TYR A 193 1.58 12.09 8.14
N GLU A 194 1.77 10.77 8.16
CA GLU A 194 3.01 10.17 8.69
C GLU A 194 4.24 10.59 7.88
N CYS A 195 4.13 10.67 6.55
CA CYS A 195 5.21 11.14 5.70
C CYS A 195 5.66 12.57 6.05
N VAL A 196 4.73 13.50 6.30
CA VAL A 196 5.07 14.91 6.54
C VAL A 196 5.42 15.21 8.00
N THR A 197 4.96 14.40 8.95
CA THR A 197 5.17 14.65 10.39
C THR A 197 6.13 13.67 11.07
N GLY A 198 6.44 12.54 10.42
CA GLY A 198 7.20 11.43 11.01
C GLY A 198 6.43 10.64 12.06
N ARG A 199 5.13 10.92 12.25
CA ARG A 199 4.30 10.29 13.29
C ARG A 199 2.94 9.88 12.72
N ARG A 200 2.37 8.80 13.24
CA ARG A 200 1.01 8.37 12.91
C ARG A 200 -0.01 9.40 13.40
N PRO A 201 -1.13 9.63 12.67
CA PRO A 201 -2.14 10.60 13.08
C PRO A 201 -2.81 10.23 14.41
N TYR A 202 -2.96 8.93 14.67
CA TYR A 202 -3.54 8.42 15.91
C TYR A 202 -2.70 7.25 16.45
N THR A 203 -2.52 7.25 17.78
CA THR A 203 -1.91 6.17 18.55
C THR A 203 -2.71 5.95 19.82
N ALA A 204 -2.79 4.74 20.32
CA ALA A 204 -3.40 4.41 21.59
C ALA A 204 -2.75 3.14 22.15
N GLU A 205 -2.90 2.90 23.47
CA GLU A 205 -2.39 1.71 24.12
C GLU A 205 -3.22 0.46 23.80
N THR A 206 -4.52 0.66 23.54
CA THR A 206 -5.46 -0.42 23.20
C THR A 206 -6.05 -0.24 21.80
N GLN A 207 -6.54 -1.35 21.24
CA GLN A 207 -7.20 -1.32 19.93
C GLN A 207 -8.52 -0.53 19.99
N GLU A 208 -9.28 -0.64 21.08
CA GLU A 208 -10.51 0.12 21.31
C GLU A 208 -10.23 1.63 21.41
N GLY A 209 -9.17 2.00 22.10
CA GLY A 209 -8.74 3.40 22.17
C GLY A 209 -8.34 3.95 20.82
N LEU A 210 -7.63 3.15 20.00
CA LEU A 210 -7.27 3.51 18.63
C LEU A 210 -8.51 3.64 17.74
N MET A 211 -9.45 2.69 17.84
CA MET A 211 -10.75 2.76 17.16
C MET A 211 -11.49 4.04 17.50
N GLY A 212 -11.60 4.37 18.79
CA GLY A 212 -12.24 5.61 19.24
C GLY A 212 -11.61 6.85 18.59
N ARG A 213 -10.28 6.90 18.49
CA ARG A 213 -9.58 8.00 17.82
C ARG A 213 -9.89 8.10 16.33
N HIS A 214 -9.87 6.99 15.61
CA HIS A 214 -10.23 6.99 14.19
C HIS A 214 -11.69 7.38 13.96
N LEU A 215 -12.60 6.97 14.86
CA LEU A 215 -14.03 7.29 14.75
C LEU A 215 -14.36 8.74 15.06
N THR A 216 -13.76 9.34 16.12
CA THR A 216 -14.29 10.57 16.70
C THR A 216 -13.25 11.66 16.99
N ALA A 217 -11.96 11.32 17.14
CA ALA A 217 -10.97 12.35 17.49
C ALA A 217 -10.77 13.37 16.35
N PRO A 218 -10.52 14.64 16.68
CA PRO A 218 -10.16 15.66 15.69
C PRO A 218 -8.95 15.23 14.85
N ILE A 219 -8.92 15.67 13.60
CA ILE A 219 -7.78 15.42 12.71
C ILE A 219 -6.60 16.30 13.19
N PRO A 220 -5.41 15.71 13.47
CA PRO A 220 -4.34 16.41 14.16
C PRO A 220 -3.47 17.25 13.19
N VAL A 221 -4.04 18.28 12.58
CA VAL A 221 -3.35 19.09 11.55
C VAL A 221 -2.36 20.12 12.11
N GLY A 222 -2.23 20.25 13.43
CA GLY A 222 -1.37 21.25 14.08
C GLY A 222 0.09 21.18 13.62
N ASP A 223 0.62 19.98 13.47
CA ASP A 223 2.02 19.70 13.07
C ASP A 223 2.22 19.60 11.55
N VAL A 224 1.13 19.70 10.78
CA VAL A 224 1.18 19.59 9.31
C VAL A 224 1.53 20.97 8.72
N PRO A 225 2.46 21.06 7.74
CA PRO A 225 2.73 22.29 7.02
C PRO A 225 1.46 22.94 6.49
N GLY A 226 1.29 24.24 6.73
CA GLY A 226 0.04 24.97 6.45
C GLY A 226 -0.62 24.65 5.10
N PRO A 227 0.13 24.71 3.97
CA PRO A 227 -0.42 24.42 2.66
C PRO A 227 -0.99 23.00 2.48
N LEU A 228 -0.49 22.01 3.25
CA LEU A 228 -0.88 20.61 3.14
C LEU A 228 -2.07 20.22 4.04
N ARG A 229 -2.44 21.09 4.99
CA ARG A 229 -3.55 20.82 5.92
C ARG A 229 -4.87 20.48 5.22
N PRO A 230 -5.29 21.21 4.16
CA PRO A 230 -6.54 20.89 3.47
C PRO A 230 -6.58 19.48 2.90
N LEU A 231 -5.45 18.96 2.39
CA LEU A 231 -5.37 17.58 1.88
C LEU A 231 -5.57 16.56 3.00
N ILE A 232 -4.95 16.78 4.17
CA ILE A 232 -5.10 15.92 5.34
C ILE A 232 -6.54 15.96 5.87
N GLU A 233 -7.13 17.16 6.04
CA GLU A 233 -8.49 17.33 6.53
C GLU A 233 -9.52 16.67 5.63
N ARG A 234 -9.39 16.87 4.32
CA ARG A 234 -10.27 16.25 3.32
C ARG A 234 -10.11 14.74 3.27
N GLY A 235 -8.88 14.25 3.14
CA GLY A 235 -8.62 12.81 3.01
C GLY A 235 -8.96 12.02 4.27
N MET A 236 -8.75 12.61 5.47
CA MET A 236 -9.06 11.98 6.77
C MET A 236 -10.46 12.32 7.31
N ALA A 237 -11.34 12.91 6.53
CA ALA A 237 -12.72 13.16 6.97
C ALA A 237 -13.38 11.86 7.47
N LYS A 238 -14.12 11.98 8.60
CA LYS A 238 -14.69 10.79 9.27
C LYS A 238 -15.80 10.14 8.46
N ASN A 239 -16.63 10.97 7.83
CA ASN A 239 -17.65 10.51 6.90
C ASN A 239 -17.02 10.29 5.51
N PRO A 240 -17.15 9.09 4.91
CA PRO A 240 -16.58 8.82 3.57
C PRO A 240 -17.07 9.79 2.48
N TRP A 241 -18.28 10.31 2.60
CA TRP A 241 -18.86 11.24 1.62
C TRP A 241 -18.24 12.65 1.66
N ASP A 242 -17.56 13.01 2.75
CA ASP A 242 -16.86 14.29 2.89
C ASP A 242 -15.43 14.22 2.32
N ARG A 243 -14.96 13.03 1.93
CA ARG A 243 -13.66 12.81 1.29
C ARG A 243 -13.72 13.10 -0.21
N PRO A 244 -12.56 13.22 -0.89
CA PRO A 244 -12.53 13.20 -2.36
C PRO A 244 -13.23 11.94 -2.91
N MET A 245 -13.97 12.10 -4.01
CA MET A 245 -14.71 11.01 -4.64
C MET A 245 -13.77 10.00 -5.32
N GLY A 246 -12.94 9.32 -4.52
CA GLY A 246 -11.94 8.36 -4.96
C GLY A 246 -10.57 8.97 -5.21
N ALA A 247 -9.60 8.09 -5.49
CA ALA A 247 -8.19 8.46 -5.59
C ALA A 247 -7.91 9.42 -6.76
N ALA A 248 -8.60 9.28 -7.90
CA ALA A 248 -8.39 10.16 -9.06
C ALA A 248 -8.76 11.62 -8.77
N ALA A 249 -9.88 11.86 -8.08
CA ALA A 249 -10.28 13.20 -7.66
C ALA A 249 -9.27 13.80 -6.67
N PHE A 250 -8.73 12.97 -5.78
CA PHE A 250 -7.74 13.44 -4.81
C PHE A 250 -6.39 13.80 -5.47
N VAL A 251 -6.00 13.15 -6.57
CA VAL A 251 -4.82 13.57 -7.38
C VAL A 251 -5.00 15.01 -7.85
N SER A 252 -6.16 15.37 -8.39
CA SER A 252 -6.41 16.73 -8.90
C SER A 252 -6.34 17.79 -7.79
N GLU A 253 -6.88 17.48 -6.60
CA GLU A 253 -6.79 18.37 -5.44
C GLU A 253 -5.33 18.54 -4.98
N LEU A 254 -4.59 17.42 -4.92
CA LEU A 254 -3.17 17.40 -4.57
C LEU A 254 -2.33 18.26 -5.52
N GLU A 255 -2.50 18.08 -6.83
CA GLU A 255 -1.75 18.82 -7.84
C GLU A 255 -1.99 20.33 -7.76
N SER A 256 -3.24 20.73 -7.53
CA SER A 256 -3.60 22.14 -7.34
C SER A 256 -2.91 22.75 -6.11
N VAL A 257 -2.97 22.04 -4.97
CA VAL A 257 -2.33 22.49 -3.72
C VAL A 257 -0.80 22.52 -3.87
N ALA A 258 -0.23 21.47 -4.46
CA ALA A 258 1.21 21.35 -4.62
C ALA A 258 1.79 22.42 -5.56
N ALA A 259 1.16 22.65 -6.71
CA ALA A 259 1.58 23.68 -7.64
C ALA A 259 1.47 25.08 -7.04
N GLY A 260 0.38 25.37 -6.30
CA GLY A 260 0.16 26.66 -5.65
C GLY A 260 1.16 26.94 -4.52
N ALA A 261 1.52 25.94 -3.73
CA ALA A 261 2.37 26.11 -2.56
C ALA A 261 3.87 25.98 -2.86
N TYR A 262 4.24 25.09 -3.80
CA TYR A 262 5.63 24.72 -4.04
C TYR A 262 6.10 25.01 -5.49
N GLY A 263 5.23 25.58 -6.32
CA GLY A 263 5.53 25.92 -7.72
C GLY A 263 5.49 24.73 -8.68
N PRO A 264 5.64 24.97 -10.00
CA PRO A 264 5.37 23.95 -11.02
C PRO A 264 6.32 22.73 -10.97
N ASP A 265 7.55 22.91 -10.51
CA ASP A 265 8.56 21.82 -10.48
C ASP A 265 8.54 20.99 -9.18
N TRP A 266 7.50 21.11 -8.35
CA TRP A 266 7.43 20.44 -7.05
C TRP A 266 7.60 18.92 -7.16
N GLU A 267 6.98 18.31 -8.17
CA GLU A 267 7.04 16.86 -8.38
C GLU A 267 8.47 16.40 -8.71
N GLY A 268 9.14 17.08 -9.63
CA GLY A 268 10.53 16.77 -9.99
C GLY A 268 11.49 16.91 -8.80
N ARG A 269 11.29 17.89 -7.92
CA ARG A 269 12.10 18.01 -6.68
C ARG A 269 11.78 16.86 -5.72
N GLY A 270 10.51 16.52 -5.53
CA GLY A 270 10.06 15.43 -4.68
C GLY A 270 10.64 14.07 -5.12
N VAL A 271 10.51 13.75 -6.41
CA VAL A 271 11.05 12.51 -7.00
C VAL A 271 12.57 12.42 -6.83
N ARG A 272 13.33 13.50 -7.08
CA ARG A 272 14.79 13.49 -6.85
C ARG A 272 15.17 13.26 -5.39
N THR A 273 14.42 13.85 -4.46
CA THR A 273 14.63 13.63 -3.02
C THR A 273 14.39 12.17 -2.64
N LEU A 274 13.31 11.58 -3.16
CA LEU A 274 12.98 10.16 -2.93
C LEU A 274 14.01 9.22 -3.55
N ALA A 275 14.51 9.52 -4.75
CA ALA A 275 15.55 8.73 -5.40
C ALA A 275 16.82 8.66 -4.52
N GLY A 276 17.26 9.80 -3.97
CA GLY A 276 18.38 9.85 -3.04
C GLY A 276 18.13 9.05 -1.75
N ALA A 277 16.93 9.07 -1.21
CA ALA A 277 16.55 8.29 -0.03
C ALA A 277 16.52 6.78 -0.33
N ALA A 278 15.93 6.39 -1.45
CA ALA A 278 15.82 4.98 -1.86
C ALA A 278 17.19 4.39 -2.20
N ALA A 279 18.06 5.12 -2.92
CA ALA A 279 19.40 4.65 -3.29
C ALA A 279 20.25 4.26 -2.07
N ALA A 280 20.17 5.04 -0.99
CA ALA A 280 20.88 4.73 0.25
C ALA A 280 20.39 3.43 0.91
N LEU A 281 19.11 3.07 0.74
CA LEU A 281 18.48 1.91 1.35
C LEU A 281 18.45 0.68 0.43
N SER A 282 18.44 0.85 -0.90
CA SER A 282 18.40 -0.26 -1.86
C SER A 282 19.65 -1.16 -1.76
N MET A 283 20.78 -0.62 -1.29
CA MET A 283 21.98 -1.41 -0.97
C MET A 283 21.74 -2.42 0.17
N LEU A 284 20.74 -2.18 1.02
CA LEU A 284 20.34 -3.08 2.11
C LEU A 284 19.31 -4.13 1.66
N PHE A 285 18.67 -3.92 0.51
CA PHE A 285 17.59 -4.78 -0.02
C PHE A 285 17.81 -5.12 -1.52
N PRO A 286 19.01 -5.57 -1.95
CA PRO A 286 19.27 -5.83 -3.35
C PRO A 286 18.35 -6.94 -3.89
N LEU A 287 17.75 -6.74 -5.07
CA LEU A 287 17.08 -7.84 -5.81
C LEU A 287 18.07 -8.81 -6.45
N SER A 288 19.32 -8.37 -6.62
CA SER A 288 20.45 -9.19 -7.10
C SER A 288 21.34 -9.56 -5.91
N ALA A 289 21.08 -10.67 -5.28
CA ALA A 289 22.01 -11.32 -4.36
C ALA A 289 22.27 -12.74 -4.85
#